data_c22767bcdbd8078ea00af9c60f1bf0dc
#
_entry.id   c22767bcdbd8078ea00af9c60f1bf0dc
#
_cell.length_a   1.000
_cell.length_b   1.000
_cell.length_c   1.000
_cell.angle_alpha   90.00
_cell.angle_beta   90.00
_cell.angle_gamma   90.00
#
_symmetry.space_group_name_H-M   'P 1'
#
loop_
_entity.id
_entity.type
_entity.pdbx_description
1 polymer ?
#
loop_
_entity_poly.entity_id
_entity_poly.type
_entity_poly.pdbx_seq_one_letter_code
_entity_poly.pdbx_strand_id
1 'polypeptide(L)'
;MTAPAVSISEQDADALGGDDSILMRQRRDHARLDAMMNRCLSEDLPPGELDALWLDVVQLVFRHAFAGETVLRPLLRRVSPDGEELTRQVEEEHQAINDLVARIERSPDDPRRAEWIQEAFALIRQDIRDEEDALLPRLRTAFDDRKLRRIGAAWEAVRATAPTRPHPGVPRRPSGNALRGVPLSAYDRLRDLAPGSRPTARRASLAVTGALVAAAVVRAARRRRMTHPGRVMRRRVPGGSRRTRHRAGG
;
A
#
# COMPACT_ATOMS: atom_id res chain seq x y z
N MET A 1 22.56 12.67 -19.96
CA MET A 1 22.60 11.41 -19.20
C MET A 1 22.59 11.79 -17.74
N THR A 2 21.48 11.55 -17.05
CA THR A 2 21.36 11.73 -15.59
C THR A 2 22.15 10.61 -14.93
N ALA A 3 22.97 10.94 -13.92
CA ALA A 3 23.66 9.93 -13.11
C ALA A 3 22.63 8.95 -12.53
N PRO A 4 22.97 7.65 -12.40
CA PRO A 4 22.07 6.70 -11.73
C PRO A 4 21.76 7.21 -10.33
N ALA A 5 20.51 7.09 -9.92
CA ALA A 5 20.09 7.48 -8.59
C ALA A 5 20.78 6.55 -7.57
N VAL A 6 21.33 7.10 -6.49
CA VAL A 6 21.96 6.33 -5.43
C VAL A 6 20.88 5.56 -4.67
N SER A 7 21.08 4.24 -4.45
CA SER A 7 20.20 3.39 -3.66
C SER A 7 19.94 4.01 -2.28
N ILE A 8 18.72 3.87 -1.77
CA ILE A 8 18.41 4.36 -0.43
C ILE A 8 19.09 3.52 0.67
N SER A 9 19.47 2.28 0.37
CA SER A 9 20.22 1.41 1.31
C SER A 9 21.59 1.98 1.68
N GLU A 10 22.20 2.74 0.78
CA GLU A 10 23.55 3.31 0.92
C GLU A 10 23.55 4.71 1.59
N GLN A 11 22.40 5.30 1.84
CA GLN A 11 22.24 6.65 2.35
C GLN A 11 22.01 6.67 3.86
N ASP A 12 22.47 7.71 4.55
CA ASP A 12 22.18 7.93 5.98
C ASP A 12 20.77 8.48 6.22
N ALA A 13 20.35 8.54 7.49
CA ALA A 13 19.02 8.96 7.87
C ALA A 13 18.73 10.42 7.49
N ASP A 14 19.73 11.31 7.59
CA ASP A 14 19.58 12.72 7.28
C ASP A 14 19.41 12.91 5.77
N ALA A 15 20.20 12.21 4.95
CA ALA A 15 20.02 12.19 3.49
C ALA A 15 18.66 11.66 3.07
N LEU A 16 18.05 10.78 3.85
CA LEU A 16 16.71 10.22 3.62
C LEU A 16 15.57 11.05 4.23
N GLY A 17 15.83 12.23 4.77
CA GLY A 17 14.82 13.16 5.30
C GLY A 17 14.43 12.91 6.76
N GLY A 18 15.29 12.20 7.50
CA GLY A 18 15.17 11.91 8.92
C GLY A 18 14.37 10.66 9.23
N ASP A 19 14.41 10.26 10.49
CA ASP A 19 13.88 8.98 11.00
C ASP A 19 12.40 8.70 10.69
N ASP A 20 11.57 9.74 10.62
CA ASP A 20 10.14 9.62 10.35
C ASP A 20 9.77 9.70 8.87
N SER A 21 10.76 9.89 7.98
CA SER A 21 10.53 9.95 6.54
C SER A 21 10.00 8.62 6.01
N ILE A 22 9.29 8.67 4.90
CA ILE A 22 8.84 7.45 4.22
C ILE A 22 10.01 6.56 3.81
N LEU A 23 11.14 7.14 3.38
CA LEU A 23 12.31 6.40 2.93
C LEU A 23 12.93 5.60 4.08
N MET A 24 13.07 6.20 5.27
CA MET A 24 13.55 5.49 6.46
C MET A 24 12.59 4.43 6.95
N ARG A 25 11.27 4.63 6.80
CA ARG A 25 10.26 3.61 7.14
C ARG A 25 10.34 2.41 6.21
N GLN A 26 10.49 2.63 4.92
CA GLN A 26 10.72 1.57 3.92
C GLN A 26 11.96 0.77 4.27
N ARG A 27 13.10 1.43 4.40
CA ARG A 27 14.38 0.78 4.73
C ARG A 27 14.34 -0.04 6.02
N ARG A 28 13.62 0.42 7.06
CA ARG A 28 13.44 -0.36 8.30
C ARG A 28 12.60 -1.61 8.11
N ASP A 29 11.53 -1.55 7.30
CA ASP A 29 10.72 -2.73 7.00
C ASP A 29 11.52 -3.72 6.14
N HIS A 30 12.29 -3.26 5.16
CA HIS A 30 13.17 -4.08 4.33
C HIS A 30 14.24 -4.80 5.17
N ALA A 31 14.96 -4.07 6.01
CA ALA A 31 15.94 -4.66 6.91
C ALA A 31 15.32 -5.70 7.87
N ARG A 32 14.10 -5.42 8.36
CA ARG A 32 13.37 -6.35 9.21
C ARG A 32 12.92 -7.60 8.46
N LEU A 33 12.46 -7.45 7.22
CA LEU A 33 12.11 -8.59 6.35
C LEU A 33 13.34 -9.46 6.11
N ASP A 34 14.48 -8.87 5.73
CA ASP A 34 15.70 -9.63 5.49
C ASP A 34 16.18 -10.37 6.74
N ALA A 35 16.16 -9.74 7.90
CA ALA A 35 16.52 -10.38 9.16
C ALA A 35 15.60 -11.58 9.50
N MET A 36 14.29 -11.45 9.27
CA MET A 36 13.34 -12.56 9.50
C MET A 36 13.51 -13.68 8.49
N MET A 37 13.73 -13.36 7.21
CA MET A 37 14.01 -14.35 6.16
C MET A 37 15.30 -15.11 6.42
N ASN A 38 16.38 -14.41 6.83
CA ASN A 38 17.63 -15.06 7.23
C ASN A 38 17.42 -15.99 8.42
N ARG A 39 16.63 -15.59 9.41
CA ARG A 39 16.29 -16.45 10.55
C ARG A 39 15.50 -17.69 10.13
N CYS A 40 14.55 -17.57 9.18
CA CYS A 40 13.83 -18.72 8.64
C CYS A 40 14.73 -19.75 7.94
N LEU A 41 15.86 -19.30 7.39
CA LEU A 41 16.81 -20.15 6.68
C LEU A 41 17.94 -20.70 7.59
N SER A 42 17.91 -20.39 8.88
CA SER A 42 18.93 -20.80 9.83
C SER A 42 18.75 -22.29 10.20
N GLU A 43 19.85 -23.05 10.20
CA GLU A 43 19.85 -24.49 10.52
C GLU A 43 19.52 -24.77 12.00
N ASP A 44 19.73 -23.81 12.89
CA ASP A 44 19.47 -23.91 14.32
C ASP A 44 18.05 -23.50 14.73
N LEU A 45 17.12 -23.38 13.77
CA LEU A 45 15.74 -22.99 14.03
C LEU A 45 14.98 -24.08 14.78
N PRO A 46 14.43 -23.81 15.98
CA PRO A 46 13.69 -24.80 16.73
C PRO A 46 12.45 -25.31 15.97
N PRO A 47 12.05 -26.58 16.17
CA PRO A 47 10.85 -27.12 15.56
C PRO A 47 9.60 -26.27 15.84
N GLY A 48 8.84 -25.95 14.82
CA GLY A 48 7.60 -25.15 14.90
C GLY A 48 7.83 -23.63 14.95
N GLU A 49 9.06 -23.14 15.05
CA GLU A 49 9.35 -21.70 14.97
C GLU A 49 9.28 -21.19 13.52
N LEU A 50 9.60 -22.03 12.55
CA LEU A 50 9.54 -21.68 11.12
C LEU A 50 8.15 -21.18 10.72
N ASP A 51 7.08 -21.87 11.11
CA ASP A 51 5.72 -21.47 10.74
C ASP A 51 5.33 -20.13 11.38
N ALA A 52 5.79 -19.85 12.59
CA ALA A 52 5.55 -18.58 13.26
C ALA A 52 6.30 -17.44 12.58
N LEU A 53 7.58 -17.65 12.25
CA LEU A 53 8.40 -16.67 11.52
C LEU A 53 7.89 -16.46 10.08
N TRP A 54 7.53 -17.52 9.38
CA TRP A 54 6.90 -17.43 8.07
C TRP A 54 5.65 -16.56 8.10
N LEU A 55 4.76 -16.78 9.07
CA LEU A 55 3.57 -15.95 9.23
C LEU A 55 3.90 -14.48 9.50
N ASP A 56 4.92 -14.21 10.32
CA ASP A 56 5.37 -12.83 10.58
C ASP A 56 5.95 -12.16 9.33
N VAL A 57 6.72 -12.88 8.51
CA VAL A 57 7.20 -12.40 7.20
C VAL A 57 6.02 -12.06 6.29
N VAL A 58 5.07 -13.00 6.11
CA VAL A 58 3.89 -12.79 5.28
C VAL A 58 3.10 -11.57 5.74
N GLN A 59 2.83 -11.43 7.04
CA GLN A 59 2.10 -10.28 7.58
C GLN A 59 2.82 -8.96 7.32
N LEU A 60 4.15 -8.92 7.44
CA LEU A 60 4.91 -7.70 7.18
C LEU A 60 4.89 -7.35 5.70
N VAL A 61 5.17 -8.31 4.80
CA VAL A 61 5.11 -8.13 3.33
C VAL A 61 3.76 -7.57 2.90
N PHE A 62 2.65 -8.20 3.32
CA PHE A 62 1.32 -7.75 2.88
C PHE A 62 0.93 -6.37 3.42
N ARG A 63 1.32 -6.04 4.64
CA ARG A 63 1.08 -4.71 5.21
C ARG A 63 1.92 -3.63 4.54
N HIS A 64 3.16 -3.93 4.22
CA HIS A 64 4.09 -3.07 3.50
C HIS A 64 3.57 -2.80 2.09
N ALA A 65 3.34 -3.85 1.30
CA ALA A 65 2.84 -3.77 -0.06
C ALA A 65 1.50 -3.01 -0.16
N PHE A 66 0.53 -3.31 0.72
CA PHE A 66 -0.76 -2.62 0.75
C PHE A 66 -0.61 -1.11 0.95
N ALA A 67 0.25 -0.70 1.87
CA ALA A 67 0.48 0.71 2.13
C ALA A 67 1.27 1.39 1.00
N GLY A 68 2.24 0.70 0.40
CA GLY A 68 2.99 1.14 -0.78
C GLY A 68 2.07 1.38 -1.98
N GLU A 69 1.23 0.41 -2.32
CA GLU A 69 0.25 0.49 -3.39
C GLU A 69 -0.77 1.63 -3.20
N THR A 70 -1.16 1.88 -1.96
CA THR A 70 -2.18 2.88 -1.64
C THR A 70 -1.62 4.30 -1.60
N VAL A 71 -0.38 4.48 -1.12
CA VAL A 71 0.19 5.80 -0.85
C VAL A 71 1.31 6.16 -1.82
N LEU A 72 2.30 5.27 -2.04
CA LEU A 72 3.51 5.61 -2.78
C LEU A 72 3.31 5.58 -4.29
N ARG A 73 2.70 4.52 -4.82
CA ARG A 73 2.55 4.35 -6.27
C ARG A 73 1.76 5.46 -6.93
N PRO A 74 0.61 5.94 -6.39
CA PRO A 74 -0.08 7.09 -6.95
C PRO A 74 0.74 8.39 -6.95
N LEU A 75 1.67 8.54 -5.99
CA LEU A 75 2.58 9.68 -5.96
C LEU A 75 3.66 9.55 -7.03
N LEU A 76 4.30 8.38 -7.13
CA LEU A 76 5.34 8.10 -8.11
C LEU A 76 4.85 8.30 -9.55
N ARG A 77 3.67 7.79 -9.89
CA ARG A 77 3.03 8.01 -11.19
C ARG A 77 2.81 9.49 -11.54
N ARG A 78 2.74 10.37 -10.55
CA ARG A 78 2.55 11.82 -10.75
C ARG A 78 3.86 12.60 -10.86
N VAL A 79 4.90 12.12 -10.20
CA VAL A 79 6.15 12.91 -10.04
C VAL A 79 7.30 12.38 -10.88
N SER A 80 7.21 11.16 -11.39
CA SER A 80 8.24 10.53 -12.21
C SER A 80 7.72 10.27 -13.61
N PRO A 81 8.46 10.64 -14.67
CA PRO A 81 8.08 10.35 -16.06
C PRO A 81 7.95 8.84 -16.35
N ASP A 82 8.76 8.02 -15.69
CA ASP A 82 8.76 6.56 -15.77
C ASP A 82 7.94 5.89 -14.65
N GLY A 83 7.22 6.68 -13.86
CA GLY A 83 6.51 6.22 -12.66
C GLY A 83 5.43 5.18 -12.94
N GLU A 84 4.75 5.24 -14.09
CA GLU A 84 3.74 4.24 -14.48
C GLU A 84 4.40 2.89 -14.75
N GLU A 85 5.51 2.86 -15.50
CA GLU A 85 6.22 1.63 -15.84
C GLU A 85 6.84 0.97 -14.61
N LEU A 86 7.56 1.76 -13.79
CA LEU A 86 8.16 1.25 -12.55
C LEU A 86 7.13 0.69 -11.58
N THR A 87 6.01 1.38 -11.40
CA THR A 87 4.97 0.90 -10.49
C THR A 87 4.23 -0.32 -11.03
N ARG A 88 4.13 -0.48 -12.35
CA ARG A 88 3.57 -1.68 -12.99
C ARG A 88 4.47 -2.90 -12.74
N GLN A 89 5.78 -2.75 -12.90
CA GLN A 89 6.74 -3.82 -12.63
C GLN A 89 6.61 -4.33 -11.18
N VAL A 90 6.66 -3.44 -10.20
CA VAL A 90 6.53 -3.79 -8.77
C VAL A 90 5.13 -4.39 -8.46
N GLU A 91 4.07 -3.97 -9.15
CA GLU A 91 2.74 -4.60 -9.00
C GLU A 91 2.72 -6.05 -9.50
N GLU A 92 3.46 -6.37 -10.57
CA GLU A 92 3.61 -7.73 -11.08
C GLU A 92 4.43 -8.61 -10.12
N GLU A 93 5.51 -8.08 -9.54
CA GLU A 93 6.33 -8.74 -8.51
C GLU A 93 5.50 -9.05 -7.26
N HIS A 94 4.75 -8.09 -6.75
CA HIS A 94 3.83 -8.30 -5.63
C HIS A 94 2.77 -9.36 -5.94
N GLN A 95 2.27 -9.43 -7.17
CA GLN A 95 1.31 -10.47 -7.55
C GLN A 95 1.97 -11.85 -7.54
N ALA A 96 3.19 -11.98 -8.05
CA ALA A 96 3.93 -13.23 -8.04
C ALA A 96 4.20 -13.72 -6.60
N ILE A 97 4.65 -12.81 -5.70
CA ILE A 97 4.81 -13.09 -4.27
C ILE A 97 3.49 -13.56 -3.64
N ASN A 98 2.38 -12.85 -3.91
CA ASN A 98 1.06 -13.19 -3.39
C ASN A 98 0.59 -14.58 -3.82
N ASP A 99 0.77 -14.92 -5.09
CA ASP A 99 0.36 -16.23 -5.64
C ASP A 99 1.18 -17.37 -5.02
N LEU A 100 2.48 -17.15 -4.82
CA LEU A 100 3.37 -18.13 -4.21
C LEU A 100 3.05 -18.32 -2.71
N VAL A 101 2.85 -17.23 -1.96
CA VAL A 101 2.41 -17.30 -0.56
C VAL A 101 1.09 -18.03 -0.42
N ALA A 102 0.12 -17.74 -1.30
CA ALA A 102 -1.17 -18.45 -1.30
C ALA A 102 -1.04 -19.94 -1.61
N ARG A 103 -0.07 -20.34 -2.45
CA ARG A 103 0.27 -21.75 -2.70
C ARG A 103 0.82 -22.42 -1.45
N ILE A 104 1.80 -21.80 -0.80
CA ILE A 104 2.45 -22.30 0.43
C ILE A 104 1.41 -22.49 1.55
N GLU A 105 0.49 -21.53 1.73
CA GLU A 105 -0.56 -21.62 2.74
C GLU A 105 -1.61 -22.70 2.48
N ARG A 106 -1.90 -23.00 1.20
CA ARG A 106 -2.86 -24.06 0.81
C ARG A 106 -2.29 -25.47 0.90
N SER A 107 -0.97 -25.60 0.93
CA SER A 107 -0.28 -26.89 0.84
C SER A 107 0.77 -27.03 1.95
N PRO A 108 0.36 -27.03 3.25
CA PRO A 108 1.30 -27.00 4.37
C PRO A 108 2.17 -28.26 4.47
N ASP A 109 1.66 -29.41 4.00
CA ASP A 109 2.33 -30.71 4.09
C ASP A 109 3.04 -31.11 2.77
N ASP A 110 3.08 -30.22 1.76
CA ASP A 110 3.75 -30.53 0.48
C ASP A 110 5.28 -30.60 0.69
N PRO A 111 5.96 -31.66 0.23
CA PRO A 111 7.41 -31.79 0.39
C PRO A 111 8.22 -30.66 -0.24
N ARG A 112 7.67 -29.93 -1.23
CA ARG A 112 8.30 -28.78 -1.87
C ARG A 112 8.04 -27.47 -1.13
N ARG A 113 7.34 -27.47 0.00
CA ARG A 113 7.02 -26.26 0.74
C ARG A 113 8.26 -25.42 1.11
N ALA A 114 9.35 -26.09 1.50
CA ALA A 114 10.62 -25.43 1.81
C ALA A 114 11.22 -24.71 0.60
N GLU A 115 11.19 -25.34 -0.57
CA GLU A 115 11.64 -24.75 -1.84
C GLU A 115 10.81 -23.51 -2.19
N TRP A 116 9.49 -23.58 -2.06
CA TRP A 116 8.61 -22.44 -2.32
C TRP A 116 8.83 -21.27 -1.35
N ILE A 117 9.16 -21.54 -0.08
CA ILE A 117 9.54 -20.52 0.88
C ILE A 117 10.83 -19.81 0.45
N GLN A 118 11.84 -20.56 0.00
CA GLN A 118 13.08 -19.99 -0.53
C GLN A 118 12.84 -19.15 -1.79
N GLU A 119 12.00 -19.63 -2.70
CA GLU A 119 11.58 -18.90 -3.91
C GLU A 119 10.85 -17.59 -3.52
N ALA A 120 9.94 -17.63 -2.54
CA ALA A 120 9.27 -16.45 -2.05
C ALA A 120 10.26 -15.42 -1.46
N PHE A 121 11.26 -15.87 -0.70
CA PHE A 121 12.29 -14.99 -0.16
C PHE A 121 13.17 -14.37 -1.25
N ALA A 122 13.47 -15.11 -2.32
CA ALA A 122 14.20 -14.58 -3.46
C ALA A 122 13.42 -13.47 -4.18
N LEU A 123 12.11 -13.67 -4.39
CA LEU A 123 11.22 -12.66 -4.98
C LEU A 123 11.09 -11.42 -4.08
N ILE A 124 10.90 -11.59 -2.77
CA ILE A 124 10.81 -10.48 -1.82
C ILE A 124 12.11 -9.66 -1.81
N ARG A 125 13.27 -10.31 -1.87
CA ARG A 125 14.57 -9.61 -1.94
C ARG A 125 14.77 -8.88 -3.26
N GLN A 126 14.24 -9.42 -4.35
CA GLN A 126 14.30 -8.72 -5.64
C GLN A 126 13.43 -7.46 -5.60
N ASP A 127 12.18 -7.57 -5.15
CA ASP A 127 11.26 -6.45 -4.98
C ASP A 127 11.87 -5.34 -4.08
N ILE A 128 12.50 -5.70 -2.96
CA ILE A 128 13.22 -4.75 -2.10
C ILE A 128 14.31 -4.01 -2.87
N ARG A 129 15.13 -4.71 -3.66
CA ARG A 129 16.20 -4.07 -4.46
C ARG A 129 15.60 -3.11 -5.50
N ASP A 130 14.57 -3.52 -6.21
CA ASP A 130 13.95 -2.70 -7.25
C ASP A 130 13.28 -1.45 -6.65
N GLU A 131 12.70 -1.55 -5.45
CA GLU A 131 12.21 -0.40 -4.73
C GLU A 131 13.35 0.52 -4.25
N GLU A 132 14.41 0.00 -3.64
CA GLU A 132 15.51 0.80 -3.07
C GLU A 132 16.41 1.44 -4.12
N ASP A 133 16.64 0.77 -5.23
CA ASP A 133 17.56 1.21 -6.28
C ASP A 133 16.87 2.09 -7.33
N ALA A 134 15.60 1.82 -7.63
CA ALA A 134 14.91 2.49 -8.71
C ALA A 134 13.75 3.38 -8.26
N LEU A 135 12.86 2.88 -7.41
CA LEU A 135 11.57 3.51 -7.14
C LEU A 135 11.65 4.59 -6.05
N LEU A 136 12.24 4.27 -4.90
CA LEU A 136 12.30 5.18 -3.75
C LEU A 136 13.22 6.39 -3.96
N PRO A 137 14.35 6.32 -4.70
CA PRO A 137 15.16 7.48 -5.03
C PRO A 137 14.39 8.58 -5.79
N ARG A 138 13.37 8.22 -6.58
CA ARG A 138 12.52 9.21 -7.26
C ARG A 138 11.69 10.04 -6.28
N LEU A 139 11.25 9.45 -5.17
CA LEU A 139 10.57 10.21 -4.11
C LEU A 139 11.54 11.19 -3.43
N ARG A 140 12.79 10.77 -3.21
CA ARG A 140 13.82 11.66 -2.64
C ARG A 140 14.08 12.86 -3.54
N THR A 141 14.16 12.65 -4.83
CA THR A 141 14.36 13.73 -5.81
C THR A 141 13.15 14.65 -5.91
N ALA A 142 11.93 14.12 -5.78
CA ALA A 142 10.69 14.88 -6.00
C ALA A 142 10.21 15.66 -4.77
N PHE A 143 10.62 15.28 -3.54
CA PHE A 143 10.05 15.82 -2.32
C PHE A 143 11.11 16.26 -1.30
N ASP A 144 10.80 17.36 -0.60
CA ASP A 144 11.56 17.81 0.57
C ASP A 144 11.30 16.91 1.81
N ASP A 145 12.13 17.03 2.83
CA ASP A 145 12.07 16.23 4.06
C ASP A 145 10.73 16.35 4.77
N ARG A 146 10.13 17.55 4.82
CA ARG A 146 8.83 17.75 5.43
C ARG A 146 7.74 16.97 4.71
N LYS A 147 7.80 16.92 3.39
CA LYS A 147 6.85 16.16 2.57
C LYS A 147 7.07 14.67 2.72
N LEU A 148 8.33 14.20 2.73
CA LEU A 148 8.69 12.81 2.97
C LEU A 148 8.19 12.31 4.33
N ARG A 149 8.30 13.10 5.40
CA ARG A 149 7.73 12.76 6.72
C ARG A 149 6.21 12.71 6.69
N ARG A 150 5.53 13.62 5.99
CA ARG A 150 4.06 13.57 5.85
C ARG A 150 3.58 12.34 5.07
N ILE A 151 4.31 11.95 4.03
CA ILE A 151 4.05 10.72 3.27
C ILE A 151 4.26 9.52 4.20
N GLY A 152 5.32 9.50 5.00
CA GLY A 152 5.59 8.46 5.98
C GLY A 152 4.47 8.29 7.01
N ALA A 153 3.93 9.39 7.52
CA ALA A 153 2.78 9.36 8.44
C ALA A 153 1.51 8.80 7.77
N ALA A 154 1.24 9.21 6.52
CA ALA A 154 0.10 8.70 5.75
C ALA A 154 0.23 7.20 5.45
N TRP A 155 1.43 6.75 5.07
CA TRP A 155 1.75 5.35 4.82
C TRP A 155 1.56 4.49 6.08
N GLU A 156 2.05 4.93 7.23
CA GLU A 156 1.87 4.21 8.50
C GLU A 156 0.38 4.11 8.90
N ALA A 157 -0.40 5.16 8.69
CA ALA A 157 -1.83 5.14 8.95
C ALA A 157 -2.56 4.10 8.07
N VAL A 158 -2.19 3.99 6.79
CA VAL A 158 -2.74 2.98 5.87
C VAL A 158 -2.25 1.58 6.25
N ARG A 159 -0.96 1.41 6.54
CA ARG A 159 -0.36 0.15 6.98
C ARG A 159 -1.06 -0.44 8.21
N ALA A 160 -1.48 0.40 9.13
CA ALA A 160 -2.23 -0.02 10.32
C ALA A 160 -3.60 -0.65 9.99
N THR A 161 -4.16 -0.37 8.81
CA THR A 161 -5.44 -0.93 8.33
C THR A 161 -5.29 -2.07 7.32
N ALA A 162 -4.06 -2.44 6.99
CA ALA A 162 -3.80 -3.45 5.97
C ALA A 162 -4.31 -4.85 6.36
N PRO A 163 -4.75 -5.67 5.39
CA PRO A 163 -4.95 -7.10 5.57
C PRO A 163 -3.66 -7.79 6.04
N THR A 164 -3.79 -8.83 6.83
CA THR A 164 -2.64 -9.60 7.35
C THR A 164 -2.42 -10.93 6.63
N ARG A 165 -3.24 -11.22 5.61
CA ARG A 165 -3.20 -12.45 4.81
C ARG A 165 -3.36 -12.17 3.33
N PRO A 166 -2.88 -13.09 2.46
CA PRO A 166 -3.07 -12.97 1.02
C PRO A 166 -4.54 -13.05 0.61
N HIS A 167 -4.94 -12.12 -0.27
CA HIS A 167 -6.25 -12.11 -0.90
C HIS A 167 -6.08 -11.99 -2.43
N PRO A 168 -5.77 -13.10 -3.14
CA PRO A 168 -5.46 -13.09 -4.58
C PRO A 168 -6.54 -12.44 -5.46
N GLY A 169 -7.80 -12.50 -5.02
CA GLY A 169 -8.93 -11.92 -5.75
C GLY A 169 -9.09 -10.40 -5.59
N VAL A 170 -8.23 -9.72 -4.83
CA VAL A 170 -8.28 -8.26 -4.66
C VAL A 170 -7.37 -7.60 -5.69
N PRO A 171 -7.92 -6.77 -6.60
CA PRO A 171 -7.09 -6.04 -7.55
C PRO A 171 -6.06 -5.14 -6.85
N ARG A 172 -4.81 -5.15 -7.30
CA ARG A 172 -3.70 -4.36 -6.76
C ARG A 172 -3.74 -2.88 -7.19
N ARG A 173 -4.93 -2.32 -7.40
CA ARG A 173 -5.12 -0.91 -7.71
C ARG A 173 -5.60 -0.14 -6.47
N PRO A 174 -5.22 1.14 -6.29
CA PRO A 174 -5.56 1.93 -5.09
C PRO A 174 -7.05 1.95 -4.76
N SER A 175 -7.94 1.98 -5.77
CA SER A 175 -9.39 1.93 -5.59
C SER A 175 -9.88 0.59 -5.04
N GLY A 176 -9.27 -0.53 -5.46
CA GLY A 176 -9.58 -1.87 -4.97
C GLY A 176 -9.12 -2.07 -3.53
N ASN A 177 -7.92 -1.62 -3.22
CA ASN A 177 -7.33 -1.73 -1.89
C ASN A 177 -8.11 -0.91 -0.85
N ALA A 178 -8.45 0.34 -1.15
CA ALA A 178 -9.16 1.21 -0.21
C ALA A 178 -10.56 0.72 0.12
N LEU A 179 -11.29 0.13 -0.86
CA LEU A 179 -12.66 -0.33 -0.68
C LEU A 179 -12.75 -1.71 -0.02
N ARG A 180 -11.78 -2.60 -0.27
CA ARG A 180 -11.80 -3.99 0.20
C ARG A 180 -10.86 -4.26 1.37
N GLY A 181 -9.83 -3.45 1.56
CA GLY A 181 -8.82 -3.64 2.60
C GLY A 181 -9.41 -3.58 4.02
N VAL A 182 -10.29 -2.64 4.32
CA VAL A 182 -10.89 -2.50 5.66
C VAL A 182 -11.74 -3.70 6.06
N PRO A 183 -12.70 -4.19 5.24
CA PRO A 183 -13.46 -5.40 5.54
C PRO A 183 -12.57 -6.65 5.68
N LEU A 184 -11.60 -6.82 4.78
CA LEU A 184 -10.66 -7.95 4.82
C LEU A 184 -9.76 -7.91 6.04
N SER A 185 -9.26 -6.73 6.43
CA SER A 185 -8.49 -6.54 7.67
C SER A 185 -9.29 -6.91 8.92
N ALA A 186 -10.57 -6.58 8.96
CA ALA A 186 -11.44 -6.97 10.08
C ALA A 186 -11.63 -8.49 10.13
N TYR A 187 -11.86 -9.13 8.98
CA TYR A 187 -11.99 -10.58 8.87
C TYR A 187 -10.70 -11.30 9.30
N ASP A 188 -9.54 -10.88 8.79
CA ASP A 188 -8.26 -11.47 9.13
C ASP A 188 -7.96 -11.35 10.63
N ARG A 189 -8.23 -10.19 11.23
CA ARG A 189 -8.04 -9.97 12.67
C ARG A 189 -8.96 -10.84 13.51
N LEU A 190 -10.22 -11.04 13.11
CA LEU A 190 -11.13 -11.96 13.78
C LEU A 190 -10.63 -13.40 13.68
N ARG A 191 -10.14 -13.82 12.52
CA ARG A 191 -9.54 -15.15 12.32
C ARG A 191 -8.29 -15.34 13.18
N ASP A 192 -7.44 -14.31 13.29
CA ASP A 192 -6.23 -14.34 14.12
C ASP A 192 -6.53 -14.40 15.63
N LEU A 193 -7.74 -14.04 16.05
CA LEU A 193 -8.21 -14.15 17.42
C LEU A 193 -8.88 -15.50 17.74
N ALA A 194 -9.09 -16.37 16.76
CA ALA A 194 -9.69 -17.68 16.97
C ALA A 194 -8.79 -18.59 17.82
N PRO A 195 -9.36 -19.49 18.64
CA PRO A 195 -8.60 -20.43 19.47
C PRO A 195 -7.68 -21.28 18.57
N GLY A 196 -6.36 -21.25 18.83
CA GLY A 196 -5.34 -21.92 18.00
C GLY A 196 -4.43 -20.95 17.24
N SER A 197 -4.82 -19.71 17.02
CA SER A 197 -3.92 -18.65 16.54
C SER A 197 -3.18 -18.02 17.73
N ARG A 198 -1.83 -18.00 17.71
CA ARG A 198 -1.03 -17.38 18.78
C ARG A 198 -1.23 -15.85 18.79
N PRO A 199 -1.77 -15.24 19.87
CA PRO A 199 -1.86 -13.79 19.96
C PRO A 199 -0.48 -13.24 20.34
N THR A 200 0.14 -12.43 19.47
CA THR A 200 1.22 -11.56 19.91
C THR A 200 0.62 -10.42 20.75
N ALA A 201 1.09 -10.24 21.98
CA ALA A 201 0.56 -9.33 23.00
C ALA A 201 0.49 -7.83 22.61
N ARG A 202 0.92 -7.45 21.42
CA ARG A 202 0.87 -6.08 20.86
C ARG A 202 -0.45 -5.70 20.18
N ARG A 203 -1.39 -6.62 20.04
CA ARG A 203 -2.57 -6.45 19.15
C ARG A 203 -3.76 -5.73 19.79
N ALA A 204 -3.82 -5.62 21.11
CA ALA A 204 -4.96 -4.99 21.79
C ALA A 204 -5.06 -3.46 21.57
N SER A 205 -3.95 -2.76 21.37
CA SER A 205 -3.92 -1.30 21.22
C SER A 205 -4.29 -0.81 19.82
N LEU A 206 -4.22 -1.66 18.79
CA LEU A 206 -4.42 -1.27 17.38
C LEU A 206 -5.89 -1.30 16.90
N ALA A 207 -6.76 -2.03 17.60
CA ALA A 207 -8.18 -2.13 17.23
C ALA A 207 -8.93 -0.80 17.37
N VAL A 208 -8.54 0.04 18.34
CA VAL A 208 -9.15 1.35 18.60
C VAL A 208 -8.73 2.37 17.54
N THR A 209 -7.48 2.34 17.08
CA THR A 209 -6.95 3.30 16.11
C THR A 209 -7.52 3.09 14.70
N GLY A 210 -7.76 1.84 14.31
CA GLY A 210 -8.36 1.51 13.00
C GLY A 210 -9.80 2.02 12.85
N ALA A 211 -10.60 1.94 13.90
CA ALA A 211 -11.98 2.44 13.91
C ALA A 211 -12.02 3.98 13.81
N LEU A 212 -11.06 4.69 14.43
CA LEU A 212 -10.97 6.15 14.37
C LEU A 212 -10.55 6.65 12.98
N VAL A 213 -9.62 5.96 12.32
CA VAL A 213 -9.19 6.31 10.94
C VAL A 213 -10.31 6.07 9.94
N ALA A 214 -11.02 4.94 10.04
CA ALA A 214 -12.19 4.67 9.18
C ALA A 214 -13.29 5.73 9.38
N ALA A 215 -13.56 6.13 10.60
CA ALA A 215 -14.53 7.19 10.92
C ALA A 215 -14.08 8.56 10.37
N ALA A 216 -12.78 8.88 10.41
CA ALA A 216 -12.23 10.11 9.87
C ALA A 216 -12.32 10.17 8.33
N VAL A 217 -12.03 9.06 7.64
CA VAL A 217 -12.15 8.94 6.18
C VAL A 217 -13.60 9.09 5.73
N VAL A 218 -14.54 8.42 6.40
CA VAL A 218 -15.98 8.53 6.11
C VAL A 218 -16.48 9.96 6.37
N ARG A 219 -16.00 10.60 7.44
CA ARG A 219 -16.37 11.99 7.77
C ARG A 219 -15.82 12.99 6.76
N ALA A 220 -14.59 12.78 6.28
CA ALA A 220 -13.99 13.60 5.22
C ALA A 220 -14.72 13.45 3.88
N ALA A 221 -15.11 12.23 3.51
CA ALA A 221 -15.90 11.95 2.30
C ALA A 221 -17.30 12.58 2.36
N ARG A 222 -17.97 12.54 3.52
CA ARG A 222 -19.26 13.20 3.74
C ARG A 222 -19.15 14.72 3.67
N ARG A 223 -18.10 15.33 4.23
CA ARG A 223 -17.86 16.78 4.12
C ARG A 223 -17.66 17.24 2.68
N ARG A 224 -16.94 16.48 1.84
CA ARG A 224 -16.77 16.80 0.41
C ARG A 224 -18.07 16.74 -0.40
N ARG A 225 -19.02 15.87 -0.03
CA ARG A 225 -20.35 15.82 -0.67
C ARG A 225 -21.26 16.99 -0.29
N MET A 226 -21.07 17.58 0.89
CA MET A 226 -21.87 18.73 1.35
C MET A 226 -21.36 20.08 0.84
N THR A 227 -20.10 20.18 0.36
CA THR A 227 -19.51 21.42 -0.17
C THR A 227 -19.71 21.62 -1.68
N HIS A 228 -20.42 20.72 -2.37
CA HIS A 228 -20.85 20.92 -3.76
C HIS A 228 -22.38 20.88 -3.82
N PRO A 229 -23.07 21.99 -3.48
CA PRO A 229 -24.49 22.13 -3.81
C PRO A 229 -24.62 22.23 -5.33
N GLY A 230 -25.46 21.38 -5.88
CA GLY A 230 -25.67 21.22 -7.32
C GLY A 230 -25.89 22.55 -8.02
N ARG A 231 -25.13 22.76 -9.07
CA ARG A 231 -25.34 23.83 -10.04
C ARG A 231 -26.65 23.55 -10.76
N VAL A 232 -27.74 24.17 -10.26
CA VAL A 232 -29.06 24.14 -10.91
C VAL A 232 -28.90 24.79 -12.29
N MET A 233 -29.02 23.96 -13.31
CA MET A 233 -29.03 24.38 -14.72
C MET A 233 -30.36 25.15 -14.97
N ARG A 234 -30.32 26.49 -14.94
CA ARG A 234 -31.43 27.33 -15.36
C ARG A 234 -31.70 27.05 -16.85
N ARG A 235 -32.77 26.34 -17.13
CA ARG A 235 -33.38 26.27 -18.48
C ARG A 235 -33.73 27.67 -18.93
N ARG A 236 -33.08 28.17 -19.98
CA ARG A 236 -33.50 29.34 -20.75
C ARG A 236 -34.79 28.98 -21.50
N VAL A 237 -35.88 29.67 -21.17
CA VAL A 237 -37.11 29.68 -21.95
C VAL A 237 -36.89 30.59 -23.16
N PRO A 238 -37.19 30.17 -24.41
CA PRO A 238 -37.10 31.04 -25.56
C PRO A 238 -38.31 31.98 -25.58
N GLY A 239 -38.04 33.29 -25.45
CA GLY A 239 -39.09 34.33 -25.54
C GLY A 239 -39.63 34.44 -26.98
N GLY A 240 -40.95 34.40 -27.08
CA GLY A 240 -41.69 34.57 -28.33
C GLY A 240 -41.57 35.96 -28.87
N SER A 241 -41.26 36.03 -30.17
CA SER A 241 -41.26 37.27 -30.99
C SER A 241 -42.69 37.68 -31.31
N ARG A 242 -43.14 38.79 -30.77
CA ARG A 242 -44.36 39.48 -31.28
C ARG A 242 -44.00 40.25 -32.55
N ARG A 243 -44.64 39.86 -33.67
CA ARG A 243 -44.70 40.64 -34.90
C ARG A 243 -45.61 41.88 -34.69
N THR A 244 -45.04 43.05 -34.81
CA THR A 244 -45.82 44.26 -35.07
C THR A 244 -45.87 44.53 -36.58
N ARG A 245 -47.07 44.53 -37.11
CA ARG A 245 -47.40 45.06 -38.43
C ARG A 245 -47.36 46.59 -38.38
N HIS A 246 -46.61 47.22 -39.26
CA HIS A 246 -46.83 48.62 -39.62
C HIS A 246 -47.22 48.70 -41.07
N ARG A 247 -48.37 49.34 -41.21
CA ARG A 247 -49.03 49.76 -42.45
C ARG A 247 -48.56 51.19 -42.72
N ALA A 248 -48.15 51.51 -43.92
CA ALA A 248 -48.12 52.84 -44.51
C ALA A 248 -48.09 52.61 -46.02
N GLY A 249 -48.80 53.17 -46.69
CA GLY A 249 -49.47 54.25 -47.23
C GLY A 249 -48.57 55.28 -47.89
N GLY A 250 -48.62 55.40 -49.16
CA GLY A 250 -47.95 56.43 -50.01
C GLY A 250 -47.42 55.87 -51.31
#